data_b64c08a7b5a6a50c4b2b6fac8d079bfd
#
_entry.id   b64c08a7b5a6a50c4b2b6fac8d079bfd
#
_cell.length_a   1.000
_cell.length_b   1.000
_cell.length_c   1.000
_cell.angle_alpha   90.00
_cell.angle_beta   90.00
_cell.angle_gamma   90.00
#
_symmetry.space_group_name_H-M   'P 1'
#
loop_
_entity.id
_entity.type
_entity.pdbx_description
1 polymer ?
#
loop_
_entity_poly.entity_id
_entity_poly.type
_entity_poly.pdbx_seq_one_letter_code
_entity_poly.pdbx_strand_id
1 'polypeptide(L)'
;MSDSGLGFSVKRFIIFIVGSAIAILVFEGMGEVGGNMIKGQVSKTTSKYHPERNVEDRIKPAFVLEDKVALANAADTTDALVADEWNAEGSCEQVIEGNDMLQFNLKEMKVSAGCASVTVTLKHTGVMAVEVMGHNWVLSTDADFMPVATAAAGAGLANNYVPVDDNRVLAATSIIGGGDETSVTFSIESLQAGDAYTFFCSFPGHYAIMKGSFKVIA
;
A
#
# COMPACT_ATOMS: atom_id res chain seq x y z
N MET A 1 1.14 -63.25 -18.27
CA MET A 1 -0.27 -63.03 -17.98
C MET A 1 -0.35 -62.52 -16.54
N SER A 2 -0.34 -61.25 -16.38
CA SER A 2 -0.35 -60.61 -15.07
C SER A 2 -1.38 -59.47 -15.14
N ASP A 3 -2.43 -59.70 -14.42
CA ASP A 3 -3.62 -58.84 -14.32
C ASP A 3 -3.32 -57.72 -13.35
N SER A 4 -3.07 -56.51 -13.81
CA SER A 4 -2.93 -55.33 -12.99
C SER A 4 -4.24 -54.55 -13.01
N GLY A 5 -5.14 -55.00 -12.15
CA GLY A 5 -6.45 -54.39 -11.93
C GLY A 5 -6.30 -52.94 -11.47
N LEU A 6 -6.96 -52.05 -12.19
CA LEU A 6 -7.28 -50.69 -11.74
C LEU A 6 -8.25 -50.76 -10.56
N GLY A 7 -7.70 -50.96 -9.37
CA GLY A 7 -8.45 -50.79 -8.11
C GLY A 7 -8.58 -49.33 -7.75
N PHE A 8 -9.30 -48.53 -8.52
CA PHE A 8 -9.69 -47.19 -8.11
C PHE A 8 -10.83 -47.33 -7.10
N SER A 9 -10.45 -47.20 -5.86
CA SER A 9 -11.23 -47.57 -4.70
C SER A 9 -12.58 -46.87 -4.66
N VAL A 10 -13.63 -47.63 -4.96
CA VAL A 10 -15.06 -47.26 -4.78
C VAL A 10 -15.29 -46.72 -3.34
N LYS A 11 -14.49 -47.13 -2.38
CA LYS A 11 -14.56 -46.63 -1.00
C LYS A 11 -14.27 -45.11 -0.86
N ARG A 12 -13.41 -44.53 -1.72
CA ARG A 12 -13.17 -43.09 -1.69
C ARG A 12 -14.33 -42.27 -2.24
N PHE A 13 -15.06 -42.84 -3.20
CA PHE A 13 -16.22 -42.14 -3.80
C PHE A 13 -17.43 -42.14 -2.84
N ILE A 14 -17.62 -43.23 -2.11
CA ILE A 14 -18.70 -43.36 -1.12
C ILE A 14 -18.47 -42.41 0.08
N ILE A 15 -17.20 -42.21 0.51
CA ILE A 15 -16.88 -41.28 1.60
C ILE A 15 -17.14 -39.83 1.19
N PHE A 16 -16.94 -39.48 -0.08
CA PHE A 16 -17.20 -38.14 -0.56
C PHE A 16 -18.72 -37.83 -0.62
N ILE A 17 -19.52 -38.78 -1.03
CA ILE A 17 -21.00 -38.63 -1.09
C ILE A 17 -21.59 -38.52 0.33
N VAL A 18 -21.10 -39.33 1.25
CA VAL A 18 -21.54 -39.29 2.66
C VAL A 18 -21.13 -37.98 3.33
N GLY A 19 -19.95 -37.47 3.03
CA GLY A 19 -19.49 -36.19 3.52
C GLY A 19 -20.34 -35.01 3.04
N SER A 20 -20.75 -35.02 1.77
CA SER A 20 -21.63 -33.98 1.22
C SER A 20 -23.05 -34.07 1.77
N ALA A 21 -23.59 -35.28 1.97
CA ALA A 21 -24.90 -35.45 2.54
C ALA A 21 -24.99 -35.01 4.02
N ILE A 22 -23.93 -35.26 4.80
CA ILE A 22 -23.86 -34.81 6.18
C ILE A 22 -23.75 -33.27 6.27
N ALA A 23 -23.03 -32.63 5.34
CA ALA A 23 -22.95 -31.17 5.29
C ALA A 23 -24.30 -30.51 4.96
N ILE A 24 -25.11 -31.12 4.08
CA ILE A 24 -26.44 -30.62 3.75
C ILE A 24 -27.41 -30.76 4.92
N LEU A 25 -27.37 -31.86 5.66
CA LEU A 25 -28.24 -32.08 6.83
C LEU A 25 -27.90 -31.15 8.02
N VAL A 26 -26.64 -30.73 8.15
CA VAL A 26 -26.25 -29.76 9.18
C VAL A 26 -26.69 -28.33 8.82
N PHE A 27 -26.86 -28.02 7.53
CA PHE A 27 -27.27 -26.68 7.11
C PHE A 27 -28.82 -26.50 7.17
N GLU A 28 -29.60 -27.55 7.00
CA GLU A 28 -31.07 -27.49 7.11
C GLU A 28 -31.60 -27.46 8.56
N GLY A 29 -30.75 -27.74 9.54
CA GLY A 29 -31.13 -27.75 10.96
C GLY A 29 -30.97 -26.41 11.69
N MET A 30 -30.46 -25.36 11.06
CA MET A 30 -30.22 -24.04 11.67
C MET A 30 -31.19 -22.93 11.19
N GLY A 31 -32.31 -23.29 10.65
CA GLY A 31 -33.37 -22.34 10.30
C GLY A 31 -34.52 -22.42 11.31
N GLU A 32 -34.52 -21.58 12.30
CA GLU A 32 -35.60 -21.00 13.10
C GLU A 32 -35.17 -20.77 14.54
N VAL A 33 -34.51 -19.66 14.78
CA VAL A 33 -34.51 -19.05 16.11
C VAL A 33 -35.17 -17.67 15.96
N GLY A 34 -36.33 -17.60 16.59
CA GLY A 34 -37.30 -16.54 16.48
C GLY A 34 -36.76 -15.11 16.70
N GLY A 35 -37.27 -14.24 15.87
CA GLY A 35 -37.08 -12.80 15.99
C GLY A 35 -37.68 -12.25 17.26
N ASN A 36 -36.85 -11.76 18.14
CA ASN A 36 -37.25 -10.80 19.17
C ASN A 36 -37.04 -9.41 18.62
N MET A 37 -38.13 -8.79 18.19
CA MET A 37 -38.21 -7.37 17.86
C MET A 37 -37.89 -6.55 19.09
N ILE A 38 -36.66 -6.07 19.19
CA ILE A 38 -36.34 -4.98 20.11
C ILE A 38 -36.85 -3.70 19.46
N LYS A 39 -37.95 -3.18 19.97
CA LYS A 39 -38.41 -1.81 19.69
C LYS A 39 -37.37 -0.85 20.25
N GLY A 40 -36.36 -0.51 19.45
CA GLY A 40 -35.43 0.57 19.74
C GLY A 40 -36.20 1.90 19.67
N GLN A 41 -36.27 2.59 20.79
CA GLN A 41 -36.75 3.96 20.84
C GLN A 41 -35.81 4.85 20.00
N VAL A 42 -36.36 5.42 18.96
CA VAL A 42 -35.71 6.53 18.21
C VAL A 42 -35.68 7.74 19.15
N SER A 43 -34.53 7.98 19.76
CA SER A 43 -34.25 9.23 20.46
C SER A 43 -34.19 10.33 19.39
N LYS A 44 -35.22 11.17 19.38
CA LYS A 44 -35.23 12.41 18.62
C LYS A 44 -34.24 13.38 19.29
N THR A 45 -32.99 13.36 18.88
CA THR A 45 -32.12 14.51 19.11
C THR A 45 -32.54 15.63 18.18
N THR A 46 -33.35 16.51 18.69
CA THR A 46 -33.62 17.81 18.08
C THR A 46 -32.31 18.59 18.08
N SER A 47 -31.64 18.60 16.95
CA SER A 47 -30.56 19.52 16.66
C SER A 47 -31.15 20.93 16.75
N LYS A 48 -30.75 21.66 17.79
CA LYS A 48 -31.10 23.04 17.99
C LYS A 48 -30.33 23.87 16.96
N TYR A 49 -30.89 23.99 15.76
CA TYR A 49 -30.43 24.94 14.75
C TYR A 49 -30.71 26.34 15.30
N HIS A 50 -29.66 27.10 15.63
CA HIS A 50 -29.73 28.51 15.94
C HIS A 50 -29.60 29.32 14.63
N PRO A 51 -30.68 29.91 14.11
CA PRO A 51 -30.62 30.67 12.86
C PRO A 51 -30.18 32.13 13.03
N GLU A 52 -29.64 32.50 14.18
CA GLU A 52 -29.30 33.89 14.47
C GLU A 52 -27.80 34.08 14.76
N ARG A 53 -26.99 33.86 13.74
CA ARG A 53 -25.65 34.47 13.70
C ARG A 53 -25.61 35.43 12.51
N ASN A 54 -25.81 36.71 12.88
CA ASN A 54 -25.80 37.85 11.99
C ASN A 54 -24.54 37.85 11.10
N VAL A 55 -24.75 38.02 9.81
CA VAL A 55 -23.68 38.00 8.77
C VAL A 55 -22.73 39.22 8.93
N GLU A 56 -23.15 40.24 9.70
CA GLU A 56 -22.37 41.45 9.88
C GLU A 56 -21.14 41.33 10.77
N ASP A 57 -21.03 40.28 11.60
CA ASP A 57 -19.85 40.06 12.44
C ASP A 57 -18.64 39.48 11.72
N ARG A 58 -18.73 39.24 10.40
CA ARG A 58 -17.63 38.70 9.58
C ARG A 58 -16.82 39.74 8.81
N ILE A 59 -17.22 41.01 8.86
CA ILE A 59 -16.43 42.06 8.21
C ILE A 59 -15.60 42.75 9.31
N LYS A 60 -14.52 42.09 9.69
CA LYS A 60 -13.42 42.83 10.35
C LYS A 60 -12.77 43.72 9.31
N PRO A 61 -12.55 45.01 9.58
CA PRO A 61 -11.88 45.89 8.63
C PRO A 61 -10.52 45.33 8.28
N ALA A 62 -10.21 45.39 7.00
CA ALA A 62 -8.92 45.00 6.47
C ALA A 62 -7.82 45.73 7.27
N PHE A 63 -7.05 44.97 8.04
CA PHE A 63 -5.81 45.45 8.65
C PHE A 63 -4.83 45.71 7.50
N VAL A 64 -4.58 47.00 7.25
CA VAL A 64 -3.56 47.46 6.30
C VAL A 64 -2.22 47.05 6.84
N LEU A 65 -1.65 45.98 6.28
CA LEU A 65 -0.27 45.59 6.46
C LEU A 65 0.57 46.28 5.39
N GLU A 66 0.89 47.55 5.64
CA GLU A 66 2.11 48.13 5.10
C GLU A 66 3.23 47.74 6.07
N ASP A 67 4.33 47.20 5.49
CA ASP A 67 5.62 46.85 6.14
C ASP A 67 5.85 45.43 6.69
N LYS A 68 5.35 44.37 6.05
CA LYS A 68 5.87 43.01 6.28
C LYS A 68 5.98 42.13 5.02
N VAL A 69 6.30 42.73 3.88
CA VAL A 69 6.50 41.96 2.63
C VAL A 69 7.90 41.35 2.53
N ALA A 70 8.81 41.64 3.47
CA ALA A 70 10.21 41.19 3.37
C ALA A 70 10.57 39.90 4.13
N LEU A 71 9.63 39.27 4.88
CA LEU A 71 9.94 38.06 5.67
C LEU A 71 9.10 36.82 5.33
N ALA A 72 8.14 36.91 4.39
CA ALA A 72 7.32 35.76 4.02
C ALA A 72 7.92 34.91 2.88
N ASN A 73 8.97 35.40 2.23
CA ASN A 73 9.57 34.66 1.10
C ASN A 73 10.80 33.82 1.50
N ALA A 74 11.17 33.77 2.78
CA ALA A 74 12.34 32.97 3.22
C ALA A 74 11.95 31.61 3.81
N ALA A 75 10.67 31.35 4.08
CA ALA A 75 10.23 30.08 4.66
C ALA A 75 9.70 29.07 3.60
N ASP A 76 9.37 29.55 2.39
CA ASP A 76 8.80 28.70 1.34
C ASP A 76 9.87 28.18 0.34
N THR A 77 11.06 28.77 0.36
CA THR A 77 12.17 28.32 -0.49
C THR A 77 13.04 27.24 0.11
N THR A 78 12.99 27.02 1.44
CA THR A 78 13.79 25.98 2.09
C THR A 78 13.16 24.60 1.97
N ASP A 79 11.82 24.48 1.95
CA ASP A 79 11.14 23.19 1.84
C ASP A 79 11.17 22.65 0.39
N ALA A 80 11.09 23.54 -0.59
CA ALA A 80 11.23 23.17 -2.00
C ALA A 80 12.68 22.80 -2.39
N LEU A 81 13.68 23.43 -1.77
CA LEU A 81 15.09 23.12 -2.02
C LEU A 81 15.52 21.82 -1.37
N VAL A 82 14.94 21.46 -0.21
CA VAL A 82 15.23 20.21 0.48
C VAL A 82 14.59 19.01 -0.23
N ALA A 83 13.40 19.17 -0.83
CA ALA A 83 12.75 18.13 -1.60
C ALA A 83 13.50 17.76 -2.90
N ASP A 84 14.16 18.75 -3.52
CA ASP A 84 14.95 18.55 -4.75
C ASP A 84 16.30 17.87 -4.46
N GLU A 85 16.87 18.08 -3.27
CA GLU A 85 18.16 17.48 -2.87
C GLU A 85 18.02 15.98 -2.55
N TRP A 86 16.87 15.55 -2.03
CA TRP A 86 16.63 14.13 -1.64
C TRP A 86 16.38 13.20 -2.82
N ASN A 87 15.95 13.74 -3.95
CA ASN A 87 15.77 13.00 -5.19
C ASN A 87 16.77 13.42 -6.28
N ALA A 88 17.85 14.08 -5.89
CA ALA A 88 18.92 14.40 -6.82
C ALA A 88 19.43 13.14 -7.52
N GLU A 89 19.72 13.25 -8.80
CA GLU A 89 20.27 12.14 -9.59
C GLU A 89 21.55 11.62 -8.94
N GLY A 90 21.55 10.34 -8.56
CA GLY A 90 22.67 9.71 -7.86
C GLY A 90 22.62 9.81 -6.33
N SER A 91 21.59 10.45 -5.73
CA SER A 91 21.44 10.49 -4.27
C SER A 91 21.31 9.09 -3.68
N CYS A 92 21.96 8.85 -2.53
CA CYS A 92 21.80 7.62 -1.75
C CYS A 92 20.50 7.61 -0.93
N GLU A 93 19.79 8.73 -0.87
CA GLU A 93 18.49 8.88 -0.23
C GLU A 93 17.45 9.25 -1.27
N GLN A 94 16.33 8.56 -1.25
CA GLN A 94 15.23 8.72 -2.20
C GLN A 94 13.92 8.82 -1.43
N VAL A 95 13.06 9.75 -1.83
CA VAL A 95 11.70 9.88 -1.30
C VAL A 95 10.70 9.64 -2.42
N ILE A 96 9.73 8.78 -2.17
CA ILE A 96 8.65 8.47 -3.12
C ILE A 96 7.31 8.59 -2.43
N GLU A 97 6.32 9.11 -3.13
CA GLU A 97 4.96 9.27 -2.63
C GLU A 97 4.00 8.34 -3.38
N GLY A 98 3.09 7.71 -2.62
CA GLY A 98 1.93 6.99 -3.13
C GLY A 98 0.64 7.70 -2.74
N ASN A 99 -0.43 7.56 -3.53
CA ASN A 99 -1.71 8.22 -3.27
C ASN A 99 -2.91 7.29 -3.50
N ASP A 100 -4.10 7.73 -3.10
CA ASP A 100 -5.35 6.97 -3.26
C ASP A 100 -5.80 6.77 -4.73
N MET A 101 -5.06 7.30 -5.70
CA MET A 101 -5.29 7.09 -7.14
C MET A 101 -4.39 5.99 -7.74
N LEU A 102 -3.75 5.16 -6.92
CA LEU A 102 -2.83 4.10 -7.36
C LEU A 102 -1.63 4.65 -8.13
N GLN A 103 -1.05 5.75 -7.67
CA GLN A 103 0.06 6.40 -8.36
C GLN A 103 1.25 6.59 -7.44
N PHE A 104 2.43 6.28 -7.95
CA PHE A 104 3.68 6.83 -7.46
C PHE A 104 3.99 8.14 -8.19
N ASN A 105 4.49 9.13 -7.44
CA ASN A 105 4.95 10.40 -8.02
C ASN A 105 6.21 10.24 -8.89
N LEU A 106 7.03 9.21 -8.62
CA LEU A 106 8.23 8.88 -9.40
C LEU A 106 7.99 7.65 -10.27
N LYS A 107 8.51 7.69 -11.50
CA LYS A 107 8.56 6.56 -12.45
C LYS A 107 9.97 6.05 -12.66
N GLU A 108 10.97 6.77 -12.18
CA GLU A 108 12.37 6.39 -12.23
C GLU A 108 13.08 6.89 -10.97
N MET A 109 13.93 6.06 -10.40
CA MET A 109 14.86 6.38 -9.33
C MET A 109 16.28 6.10 -9.81
N LYS A 110 17.22 7.00 -9.53
CA LYS A 110 18.63 6.86 -9.89
C LYS A 110 19.50 7.05 -8.66
N VAL A 111 20.33 6.08 -8.37
CA VAL A 111 21.26 6.11 -7.24
C VAL A 111 22.69 5.93 -7.74
N SER A 112 23.65 6.54 -7.07
CA SER A 112 25.06 6.40 -7.45
C SER A 112 25.62 5.03 -7.06
N ALA A 113 26.40 4.40 -7.94
CA ALA A 113 27.20 3.23 -7.61
C ALA A 113 28.20 3.47 -6.47
N GLY A 114 28.48 4.73 -6.13
CA GLY A 114 29.32 5.11 -4.99
C GLY A 114 28.61 5.00 -3.64
N CYS A 115 27.29 4.77 -3.59
CA CYS A 115 26.58 4.54 -2.34
C CYS A 115 26.91 3.15 -1.77
N ALA A 116 27.25 3.07 -0.49
CA ALA A 116 27.38 1.77 0.20
C ALA A 116 25.98 1.18 0.49
N SER A 117 25.03 2.04 0.80
CA SER A 117 23.64 1.70 1.01
C SER A 117 22.73 2.80 0.47
N VAL A 118 21.49 2.46 0.18
CA VAL A 118 20.44 3.38 -0.25
C VAL A 118 19.30 3.32 0.75
N THR A 119 18.77 4.48 1.11
CA THR A 119 17.53 4.61 1.90
C THR A 119 16.41 5.09 0.99
N VAL A 120 15.32 4.34 0.95
CA VAL A 120 14.09 4.74 0.27
C VAL A 120 13.00 4.99 1.31
N THR A 121 12.47 6.21 1.32
CA THR A 121 11.34 6.61 2.17
C THR A 121 10.07 6.69 1.32
N LEU A 122 9.07 5.91 1.71
CA LEU A 122 7.72 5.94 1.11
C LEU A 122 6.79 6.75 2.01
N LYS A 123 6.09 7.72 1.42
CA LYS A 123 5.01 8.49 2.06
C LYS A 123 3.69 8.16 1.38
N HIS A 124 2.63 7.96 2.16
CA HIS A 124 1.28 7.81 1.62
C HIS A 124 0.52 9.12 1.75
N THR A 125 0.38 9.86 0.66
CA THR A 125 -0.26 11.19 0.63
C THR A 125 -1.79 11.14 0.55
N GLY A 126 -2.38 9.93 0.52
CA GLY A 126 -3.83 9.72 0.59
C GLY A 126 -4.36 9.69 2.01
N VAL A 127 -5.62 9.24 2.16
CA VAL A 127 -6.33 9.16 3.45
C VAL A 127 -6.96 7.79 3.70
N MET A 128 -6.84 6.86 2.76
CA MET A 128 -7.49 5.56 2.86
C MET A 128 -6.71 4.61 3.78
N ALA A 129 -7.45 3.74 4.48
CA ALA A 129 -6.87 2.74 5.38
C ALA A 129 -6.00 1.72 4.64
N VAL A 130 -5.01 1.17 5.34
CA VAL A 130 -4.02 0.22 4.79
C VAL A 130 -4.66 -1.03 4.20
N GLU A 131 -5.79 -1.48 4.73
CA GLU A 131 -6.52 -2.67 4.24
C GLU A 131 -7.20 -2.43 2.88
N VAL A 132 -7.43 -1.16 2.51
CA VAL A 132 -8.16 -0.76 1.31
C VAL A 132 -7.22 -0.24 0.23
N MET A 133 -6.26 0.61 0.63
CA MET A 133 -5.37 1.33 -0.28
C MET A 133 -3.93 1.34 0.28
N GLY A 134 -3.51 0.24 0.89
CA GLY A 134 -2.15 0.13 1.41
C GLY A 134 -1.10 0.23 0.30
N HIS A 135 0.00 0.89 0.59
CA HIS A 135 1.15 0.98 -0.30
C HIS A 135 2.43 0.53 0.40
N ASN A 136 3.26 -0.18 -0.34
CA ASN A 136 4.64 -0.44 -0.01
C ASN A 136 5.53 -0.14 -1.23
N TRP A 137 6.82 -0.15 -1.02
CA TRP A 137 7.82 -0.09 -2.07
C TRP A 137 8.65 -1.37 -2.04
N VAL A 138 8.66 -2.11 -3.14
CA VAL A 138 9.38 -3.38 -3.28
C VAL A 138 10.31 -3.28 -4.47
N LEU A 139 11.55 -3.75 -4.33
CA LEU A 139 12.56 -3.79 -5.39
C LEU A 139 12.84 -5.24 -5.80
N SER A 140 12.90 -5.48 -7.09
CA SER A 140 13.36 -6.74 -7.69
C SER A 140 14.15 -6.48 -8.97
N THR A 141 14.77 -7.52 -9.53
CA THR A 141 15.20 -7.45 -10.93
C THR A 141 13.97 -7.28 -11.83
N ASP A 142 14.15 -6.73 -13.02
CA ASP A 142 13.06 -6.61 -14.00
C ASP A 142 12.49 -7.98 -14.39
N ALA A 143 13.35 -9.00 -14.48
CA ALA A 143 12.94 -10.38 -14.77
C ALA A 143 12.07 -11.00 -13.67
N ASP A 144 12.32 -10.65 -12.40
CA ASP A 144 11.62 -11.19 -11.23
C ASP A 144 10.39 -10.37 -10.83
N PHE A 145 10.20 -9.19 -11.38
CA PHE A 145 9.11 -8.30 -11.03
C PHE A 145 7.74 -9.00 -11.04
N MET A 146 7.33 -9.56 -12.17
CA MET A 146 6.01 -10.21 -12.27
C MET A 146 5.88 -11.47 -11.42
N PRO A 147 6.88 -12.39 -11.35
CA PRO A 147 6.87 -13.49 -10.42
C PRO A 147 6.69 -13.09 -8.95
N VAL A 148 7.42 -12.06 -8.47
CA VAL A 148 7.30 -11.55 -7.09
C VAL A 148 5.94 -10.89 -6.88
N ALA A 149 5.51 -10.01 -7.77
CA ALA A 149 4.21 -9.32 -7.67
C ALA A 149 3.02 -10.31 -7.64
N THR A 150 3.13 -11.42 -8.38
CA THR A 150 2.11 -12.47 -8.37
C THR A 150 2.11 -13.26 -7.05
N ALA A 151 3.29 -13.57 -6.51
CA ALA A 151 3.43 -14.29 -5.25
C ALA A 151 3.00 -13.45 -4.04
N ALA A 152 3.10 -12.13 -4.14
CA ALA A 152 2.82 -11.16 -3.08
C ALA A 152 1.41 -11.29 -2.49
N ALA A 153 0.40 -11.56 -3.31
CA ALA A 153 -0.98 -11.74 -2.86
C ALA A 153 -1.11 -12.89 -1.84
N GLY A 154 -0.33 -13.96 -2.01
CA GLY A 154 -0.30 -15.11 -1.09
C GLY A 154 0.38 -14.82 0.24
N ALA A 155 1.24 -13.82 0.32
CA ALA A 155 1.91 -13.43 1.56
C ALA A 155 0.96 -12.72 2.54
N GLY A 156 -0.05 -12.03 2.03
CA GLY A 156 -1.07 -11.33 2.82
C GLY A 156 -0.57 -10.07 3.54
N LEU A 157 -1.51 -9.33 4.11
CA LEU A 157 -1.26 -8.06 4.80
C LEU A 157 -0.28 -8.22 5.99
N ALA A 158 -0.40 -9.31 6.74
CA ALA A 158 0.46 -9.58 7.90
C ALA A 158 1.96 -9.68 7.53
N ASN A 159 2.28 -10.00 6.28
CA ASN A 159 3.63 -10.03 5.74
C ASN A 159 3.85 -8.85 4.76
N ASN A 160 3.13 -7.74 4.92
CA ASN A 160 3.23 -6.55 4.07
C ASN A 160 3.03 -6.84 2.56
N TYR A 161 2.34 -7.93 2.20
CA TYR A 161 2.27 -8.46 0.83
C TYR A 161 3.66 -8.66 0.20
N VAL A 162 4.64 -9.07 1.00
CA VAL A 162 5.99 -9.41 0.55
C VAL A 162 6.22 -10.90 0.79
N PRO A 163 6.57 -11.70 -0.23
CA PRO A 163 6.86 -13.12 -0.04
C PRO A 163 8.01 -13.31 0.95
N VAL A 164 7.78 -14.15 1.97
CA VAL A 164 8.78 -14.42 3.02
C VAL A 164 9.90 -15.29 2.44
N ASP A 165 11.14 -14.95 2.79
CA ASP A 165 12.36 -15.68 2.37
C ASP A 165 12.53 -15.83 0.84
N ASP A 166 11.97 -14.89 0.07
CA ASP A 166 12.10 -14.87 -1.37
C ASP A 166 13.29 -14.01 -1.81
N ASN A 167 14.37 -14.65 -2.24
CA ASN A 167 15.62 -13.99 -2.66
C ASN A 167 15.47 -13.06 -3.89
N ARG A 168 14.33 -13.09 -4.56
CA ARG A 168 14.01 -12.17 -5.67
C ARG A 168 13.59 -10.79 -5.17
N VAL A 169 13.21 -10.68 -3.90
CA VAL A 169 12.93 -9.40 -3.22
C VAL A 169 14.28 -8.83 -2.74
N LEU A 170 14.76 -7.79 -3.41
CA LEU A 170 16.05 -7.17 -3.09
C LEU A 170 15.93 -6.21 -1.91
N ALA A 171 14.81 -5.51 -1.81
CA ALA A 171 14.45 -4.66 -0.67
C ALA A 171 12.94 -4.43 -0.64
N ALA A 172 12.37 -4.15 0.54
CA ALA A 172 10.97 -3.79 0.68
C ALA A 172 10.74 -2.95 1.93
N THR A 173 9.81 -1.98 1.84
CA THR A 173 9.26 -1.28 3.01
C THR A 173 8.12 -2.07 3.63
N SER A 174 7.74 -1.70 4.85
CA SER A 174 6.44 -2.08 5.38
C SER A 174 5.31 -1.48 4.53
N ILE A 175 4.13 -2.11 4.59
CA ILE A 175 2.94 -1.53 3.98
C ILE A 175 2.34 -0.47 4.89
N ILE A 176 1.90 0.65 4.33
CA ILE A 176 1.37 1.80 5.07
C ILE A 176 0.03 2.25 4.52
N GLY A 177 -0.77 2.89 5.35
CA GLY A 177 -2.04 3.55 4.99
C GLY A 177 -1.87 5.05 4.80
N GLY A 178 -2.98 5.72 4.49
CA GLY A 178 -3.03 7.16 4.23
C GLY A 178 -2.50 7.99 5.40
N GLY A 179 -1.61 8.93 5.13
CA GLY A 179 -0.96 9.81 6.09
C GLY A 179 0.28 9.22 6.77
N ASP A 180 0.60 7.95 6.53
CA ASP A 180 1.76 7.27 7.13
C ASP A 180 3.02 7.40 6.26
N GLU A 181 4.17 7.14 6.92
CA GLU A 181 5.49 7.09 6.29
C GLU A 181 6.27 5.86 6.76
N THR A 182 7.09 5.29 5.89
CA THR A 182 7.98 4.16 6.19
C THR A 182 9.25 4.25 5.35
N SER A 183 10.32 3.60 5.78
CA SER A 183 11.57 3.55 5.03
C SER A 183 12.22 2.19 5.05
N VAL A 184 13.08 1.94 4.07
CA VAL A 184 13.98 0.80 4.01
C VAL A 184 15.38 1.28 3.64
N THR A 185 16.39 0.77 4.35
CA THR A 185 17.79 0.96 4.01
C THR A 185 18.39 -0.39 3.62
N PHE A 186 19.03 -0.46 2.46
CA PHE A 186 19.61 -1.70 1.93
C PHE A 186 20.94 -1.44 1.25
N SER A 187 21.84 -2.45 1.28
CA SER A 187 23.11 -2.39 0.54
C SER A 187 22.88 -2.53 -0.96
N ILE A 188 23.61 -1.77 -1.75
CA ILE A 188 23.56 -1.89 -3.23
C ILE A 188 24.80 -2.60 -3.79
N GLU A 189 25.64 -3.22 -2.96
CA GLU A 189 26.83 -3.94 -3.40
C GLU A 189 26.54 -5.06 -4.41
N SER A 190 25.37 -5.68 -4.32
CA SER A 190 24.91 -6.70 -5.25
C SER A 190 24.24 -6.14 -6.51
N LEU A 191 23.94 -4.85 -6.54
CA LEU A 191 23.30 -4.18 -7.68
C LEU A 191 24.39 -3.64 -8.62
N GLN A 192 24.23 -3.90 -9.90
CA GLN A 192 25.21 -3.49 -10.89
C GLN A 192 24.70 -2.33 -11.75
N ALA A 193 25.58 -1.41 -12.05
CA ALA A 193 25.28 -0.33 -12.99
C ALA A 193 24.98 -0.92 -14.38
N GLY A 194 23.86 -0.49 -14.94
CA GLY A 194 23.39 -0.96 -16.26
C GLY A 194 22.41 -2.13 -16.21
N ASP A 195 22.27 -2.81 -15.07
CA ASP A 195 21.23 -3.82 -14.89
C ASP A 195 19.85 -3.17 -14.77
N ALA A 196 18.81 -3.94 -15.12
CA ALA A 196 17.43 -3.49 -15.06
C ALA A 196 16.77 -3.94 -13.76
N TYR A 197 16.35 -2.98 -12.97
CA TYR A 197 15.59 -3.19 -11.73
C TYR A 197 14.25 -2.47 -11.80
N THR A 198 13.21 -3.10 -11.23
CA THR A 198 11.87 -2.54 -11.13
C THR A 198 11.48 -2.38 -9.67
N PHE A 199 11.03 -1.18 -9.29
CA PHE A 199 10.32 -0.97 -8.03
C PHE A 199 8.81 -0.95 -8.27
N PHE A 200 8.04 -1.42 -7.30
CA PHE A 200 6.58 -1.52 -7.42
C PHE A 200 5.89 -1.59 -6.06
N CYS A 201 4.57 -1.34 -6.05
CA CYS A 201 3.71 -1.64 -4.91
C CYS A 201 3.19 -3.07 -5.05
N SER A 202 3.39 -3.91 -4.03
CA SER A 202 2.97 -5.31 -4.06
C SER A 202 1.57 -5.57 -3.48
N PHE A 203 0.85 -4.54 -3.01
CA PHE A 203 -0.55 -4.69 -2.67
C PHE A 203 -1.34 -5.27 -3.86
N PRO A 204 -2.27 -6.21 -3.65
CA PRO A 204 -2.95 -6.91 -4.74
C PRO A 204 -3.52 -5.99 -5.82
N GLY A 205 -3.04 -6.17 -7.05
CA GLY A 205 -3.46 -5.39 -8.22
C GLY A 205 -2.72 -4.06 -8.44
N HIS A 206 -2.06 -3.47 -7.42
CA HIS A 206 -1.41 -2.16 -7.52
C HIS A 206 -0.20 -2.17 -8.46
N TYR A 207 0.56 -3.25 -8.50
CA TYR A 207 1.77 -3.41 -9.31
C TYR A 207 1.54 -3.17 -10.82
N ALA A 208 0.31 -3.26 -11.29
CA ALA A 208 0.00 -3.02 -12.69
C ALA A 208 0.29 -1.55 -13.09
N ILE A 209 0.06 -0.62 -12.16
CA ILE A 209 0.14 0.83 -12.37
C ILE A 209 1.23 1.45 -11.50
N MET A 210 1.33 1.03 -10.23
CA MET A 210 2.31 1.56 -9.26
C MET A 210 3.64 0.85 -9.40
N LYS A 211 4.44 1.27 -10.39
CA LYS A 211 5.80 0.76 -10.65
C LYS A 211 6.64 1.79 -11.38
N GLY A 212 7.95 1.58 -11.31
CA GLY A 212 8.94 2.37 -12.03
C GLY A 212 10.28 1.65 -12.12
N SER A 213 11.23 2.26 -12.81
CA SER A 213 12.59 1.74 -12.95
C SER A 213 13.50 2.24 -11.84
N PHE A 214 14.35 1.36 -11.33
CA PHE A 214 15.43 1.71 -10.42
C PHE A 214 16.77 1.49 -11.12
N LYS A 215 17.65 2.49 -11.10
CA LYS A 215 18.92 2.47 -11.82
C LYS A 215 20.08 2.80 -10.91
N VAL A 216 21.13 2.00 -11.02
CA VAL A 216 22.44 2.33 -10.43
C VAL A 216 23.26 3.01 -11.51
N ILE A 217 23.68 4.25 -11.26
CA ILE A 217 24.47 5.07 -12.17
C ILE A 217 25.90 5.25 -11.65
N ALA A 218 26.84 5.37 -12.57
CA ALA A 218 28.26 5.52 -12.26
C ALA A 218 28.61 6.89 -11.63
#